data_5e2f4a8f701bc3bbdc3ce6273e386073
#
_entry.id   5e2f4a8f701bc3bbdc3ce6273e386073
#
_cell.length_a   1.000
_cell.length_b   1.000
_cell.length_c   1.000
_cell.angle_alpha   90.00
_cell.angle_beta   90.00
_cell.angle_gamma   90.00
#
_symmetry.space_group_name_H-M   'P 1'
#
loop_
_entity.id
_entity.type
_entity.pdbx_description
1 polymer ?
#
loop_
_entity_poly.entity_id
_entity_poly.type
_entity_poly.pdbx_seq_one_letter_code
_entity_poly.pdbx_strand_id
1 'polypeptide(L)'
;MRINKVNLSLMKKIDKSIKLIALLIACLAIPSLAGAQVVKNMYFNIDWQINSPFSESFADKTSGWGAHAEGGYYVIPQLAVGAFISYHTNNKYIDRQTIPVNSTSAITSDQQHSIFQLPFGVALRYNVLPENQVQPYAGLQTGASYSEMSTYMNVMKVYDRNWGYYISPEIGMNMYFTSEKQFGLHLAVYYNYATNKGKVLSYSIDGLNNWGVRLGIAF
;
A
#
# COMPACT_ATOMS: atom_id res chain seq x y z
N MET A 1 -44.34 0.08 -14.05
CA MET A 1 -43.41 1.09 -14.54
C MET A 1 -42.32 1.43 -13.49
N ARG A 2 -41.52 0.43 -13.04
CA ARG A 2 -40.45 0.58 -12.00
C ARG A 2 -39.03 0.17 -12.45
N ILE A 3 -38.86 -0.22 -13.71
CA ILE A 3 -37.60 -0.81 -14.22
C ILE A 3 -36.56 0.25 -14.63
N ASN A 4 -36.96 1.48 -14.94
CA ASN A 4 -36.05 2.50 -15.49
C ASN A 4 -35.14 3.22 -14.48
N LYS A 5 -35.44 3.20 -13.17
CA LYS A 5 -34.62 3.93 -12.18
C LYS A 5 -33.33 3.18 -11.77
N VAL A 6 -33.38 1.85 -11.77
CA VAL A 6 -32.23 1.00 -11.37
C VAL A 6 -31.14 1.04 -12.47
N ASN A 7 -31.57 0.96 -13.75
CA ASN A 7 -30.63 1.05 -14.87
C ASN A 7 -29.94 2.41 -14.98
N LEU A 8 -30.64 3.50 -14.68
CA LEU A 8 -30.05 4.84 -14.73
C LEU A 8 -28.99 5.07 -13.64
N SER A 9 -29.20 4.50 -12.45
CA SER A 9 -28.24 4.55 -11.33
C SER A 9 -26.98 3.73 -11.64
N LEU A 10 -27.16 2.55 -12.25
CA LEU A 10 -26.05 1.68 -12.66
C LEU A 10 -25.21 2.33 -13.78
N MET A 11 -25.86 2.91 -14.79
CA MET A 11 -25.20 3.64 -15.87
C MET A 11 -24.40 4.84 -15.35
N LYS A 12 -24.94 5.61 -14.40
CA LYS A 12 -24.19 6.73 -13.77
C LYS A 12 -22.98 6.27 -12.96
N LYS A 13 -23.05 5.10 -12.30
CA LYS A 13 -21.88 4.52 -11.60
C LYS A 13 -20.81 4.05 -12.58
N ILE A 14 -21.20 3.40 -13.68
CA ILE A 14 -20.29 2.94 -14.74
C ILE A 14 -19.61 4.14 -15.40
N ASP A 15 -20.35 5.20 -15.75
CA ASP A 15 -19.81 6.42 -16.35
C ASP A 15 -18.80 7.12 -15.42
N LYS A 16 -19.07 7.15 -14.11
CA LYS A 16 -18.15 7.70 -13.12
C LYS A 16 -16.86 6.87 -13.00
N SER A 17 -16.96 5.55 -13.06
CA SER A 17 -15.80 4.65 -13.04
C SER A 17 -14.96 4.77 -14.31
N ILE A 18 -15.59 4.87 -15.48
CA ILE A 18 -14.90 5.08 -16.77
C ILE A 18 -14.16 6.43 -16.76
N LYS A 19 -14.78 7.50 -16.26
CA LYS A 19 -14.13 8.82 -16.13
C LYS A 19 -12.94 8.79 -15.18
N LEU A 20 -13.05 8.05 -14.08
CA LEU A 20 -11.95 7.87 -13.13
C LEU A 20 -10.78 7.10 -13.74
N ILE A 21 -11.06 6.03 -14.48
CA ILE A 21 -10.05 5.23 -15.20
C ILE A 21 -9.41 6.07 -16.32
N ALA A 22 -10.21 6.83 -17.09
CA ALA A 22 -9.70 7.73 -18.14
C ALA A 22 -8.82 8.85 -17.55
N LEU A 23 -9.18 9.40 -16.38
CA LEU A 23 -8.37 10.37 -15.65
C LEU A 23 -7.04 9.75 -15.17
N LEU A 24 -7.09 8.52 -14.67
CA LEU A 24 -5.90 7.79 -14.22
C LEU A 24 -4.96 7.48 -15.38
N ILE A 25 -5.50 7.06 -16.53
CA ILE A 25 -4.73 6.84 -17.78
C ILE A 25 -4.15 8.17 -18.30
N ALA A 26 -4.91 9.26 -18.24
CA ALA A 26 -4.43 10.59 -18.62
C ALA A 26 -3.29 11.06 -17.70
N CYS A 27 -3.38 10.84 -16.39
CA CYS A 27 -2.30 11.14 -15.44
C CYS A 27 -1.04 10.30 -15.69
N LEU A 28 -1.19 9.06 -16.13
CA LEU A 28 -0.07 8.19 -16.51
C LEU A 28 0.55 8.57 -17.87
N ALA A 29 -0.19 9.24 -18.75
CA ALA A 29 0.28 9.70 -20.05
C ALA A 29 0.96 11.09 -20.01
N ILE A 30 0.78 11.87 -18.96
CA ILE A 30 1.38 13.21 -18.80
C ILE A 30 2.92 13.17 -18.88
N PRO A 31 3.64 12.19 -18.30
CA PRO A 31 5.10 12.13 -18.42
C PRO A 31 5.60 11.90 -19.83
N SER A 32 4.82 11.30 -20.73
CA SER A 32 5.21 11.03 -22.11
C SER A 32 5.00 12.22 -23.06
N LEU A 33 4.15 13.18 -22.66
CA LEU A 33 3.86 14.40 -23.45
C LEU A 33 4.73 15.62 -23.05
N ALA A 34 5.14 15.72 -21.81
CA ALA A 34 6.22 16.58 -21.43
C ALA A 34 7.49 15.84 -21.85
N GLY A 35 8.16 16.24 -22.94
CA GLY A 35 9.46 15.68 -23.31
C GLY A 35 10.30 15.55 -22.04
N ALA A 36 10.18 14.41 -21.38
CA ALA A 36 10.77 14.18 -20.08
C ALA A 36 12.29 14.18 -20.30
N GLN A 37 12.88 15.36 -20.20
CA GLN A 37 14.24 15.42 -19.73
C GLN A 37 14.24 14.60 -18.45
N VAL A 38 14.72 13.37 -18.53
CA VAL A 38 15.08 12.57 -17.38
C VAL A 38 15.96 13.51 -16.56
N VAL A 39 15.41 14.03 -15.47
CA VAL A 39 16.18 14.89 -14.58
C VAL A 39 17.27 13.97 -14.07
N LYS A 40 18.47 14.21 -14.52
CA LYS A 40 19.63 13.31 -14.53
C LYS A 40 20.03 12.70 -13.18
N ASN A 41 19.27 13.00 -12.10
CA ASN A 41 19.55 12.59 -10.74
C ASN A 41 18.26 12.21 -9.95
N MET A 42 17.19 11.81 -10.63
CA MET A 42 15.94 11.38 -9.97
C MET A 42 15.65 9.91 -10.28
N TYR A 43 14.93 9.27 -9.40
CA TYR A 43 14.30 7.98 -9.63
C TYR A 43 12.83 8.04 -9.25
N PHE A 44 12.03 7.18 -9.84
CA PHE A 44 10.63 7.01 -9.49
C PHE A 44 10.22 5.55 -9.69
N ASN A 45 9.62 4.94 -8.67
CA ASN A 45 9.11 3.58 -8.71
C ASN A 45 7.62 3.56 -8.42
N ILE A 46 6.90 2.72 -9.15
CA ILE A 46 5.49 2.36 -8.87
C ILE A 46 5.41 0.86 -8.79
N ASP A 47 4.94 0.33 -7.67
CA ASP A 47 4.96 -1.08 -7.36
C ASP A 47 3.59 -1.62 -6.96
N TRP A 48 3.31 -2.83 -7.39
CA TRP A 48 2.38 -3.70 -6.73
C TRP A 48 3.06 -4.31 -5.50
N GLN A 49 2.33 -4.38 -4.38
CA GLN A 49 2.86 -4.83 -3.10
C GLN A 49 2.08 -6.02 -2.59
N ILE A 50 2.81 -7.10 -2.28
CA ILE A 50 2.30 -8.25 -1.53
C ILE A 50 2.78 -8.10 -0.10
N ASN A 51 1.85 -8.20 0.85
CA ASN A 51 2.10 -7.95 2.26
C ASN A 51 1.64 -9.13 3.12
N SER A 52 2.48 -9.58 4.05
CA SER A 52 2.22 -10.66 4.97
C SER A 52 2.46 -10.21 6.42
N PRO A 53 1.45 -10.25 7.29
CA PRO A 53 1.61 -9.97 8.71
C PRO A 53 2.55 -10.96 9.37
N PHE A 54 3.44 -10.49 10.24
CA PHE A 54 4.43 -11.33 10.90
C PHE A 54 3.91 -11.92 12.23
N SER A 55 3.19 -11.15 13.00
CA SER A 55 2.69 -11.58 14.33
C SER A 55 1.26 -11.12 14.62
N GLU A 56 0.56 -10.60 13.61
CA GLU A 56 -0.77 -10.06 13.79
C GLU A 56 -1.83 -11.18 13.78
N SER A 57 -2.61 -11.28 14.84
CA SER A 57 -3.65 -12.31 14.97
C SER A 57 -5.03 -11.89 14.43
N PHE A 58 -5.26 -10.58 14.31
CA PHE A 58 -6.55 -10.03 13.91
C PHE A 58 -6.81 -10.16 12.40
N ALA A 59 -5.79 -9.92 11.56
CA ALA A 59 -5.87 -10.03 10.11
C ALA A 59 -4.57 -10.63 9.56
N ASP A 60 -4.40 -11.95 9.77
CA ASP A 60 -3.14 -12.69 9.59
C ASP A 60 -2.89 -13.20 8.17
N LYS A 61 -3.83 -13.03 7.24
CA LYS A 61 -3.65 -13.54 5.88
C LYS A 61 -2.78 -12.62 5.03
N THR A 62 -1.85 -13.23 4.31
CA THR A 62 -1.09 -12.58 3.23
C THR A 62 -2.04 -12.01 2.20
N SER A 63 -1.78 -10.79 1.75
CA SER A 63 -2.61 -10.07 0.80
C SER A 63 -1.79 -9.45 -0.31
N GLY A 64 -2.27 -9.55 -1.54
CA GLY A 64 -1.77 -8.82 -2.71
C GLY A 64 -2.51 -7.48 -2.95
N TRP A 65 -3.36 -7.04 -2.04
CA TRP A 65 -4.04 -5.75 -2.13
C TRP A 65 -3.17 -4.65 -1.54
N GLY A 66 -2.11 -4.31 -2.26
CA GLY A 66 -1.22 -3.24 -1.90
C GLY A 66 -0.58 -2.59 -3.11
N ALA A 67 -0.25 -1.31 -2.97
CA ALA A 67 0.56 -0.56 -3.93
C ALA A 67 1.52 0.36 -3.20
N HIS A 68 2.63 0.67 -3.86
CA HIS A 68 3.67 1.53 -3.34
C HIS A 68 4.14 2.46 -4.45
N ALA A 69 4.41 3.70 -4.09
CA ALA A 69 5.06 4.67 -4.96
C ALA A 69 6.17 5.36 -4.16
N GLU A 70 7.34 5.45 -4.76
CA GLU A 70 8.51 6.11 -4.19
C GLU A 70 9.22 6.92 -5.26
N GLY A 71 9.63 8.13 -4.92
CA GLY A 71 10.42 8.97 -5.79
C GLY A 71 11.41 9.80 -5.02
N GLY A 72 12.60 10.03 -5.58
CA GLY A 72 13.64 10.76 -4.89
C GLY A 72 14.70 11.33 -5.81
N TYR A 73 15.58 12.09 -5.19
CA TYR A 73 16.70 12.76 -5.82
C TYR A 73 18.02 12.21 -5.28
N TYR A 74 18.95 11.90 -6.19
CA TYR A 74 20.31 11.48 -5.83
C TYR A 74 21.15 12.70 -5.41
N VAL A 75 21.44 12.79 -4.13
CA VAL A 75 22.32 13.82 -3.56
C VAL A 75 23.77 13.57 -3.95
N ILE A 76 24.17 12.31 -3.97
CA ILE A 76 25.40 11.79 -4.56
C ILE A 76 25.05 10.53 -5.36
N PRO A 77 25.89 10.04 -6.28
CA PRO A 77 25.54 8.93 -7.16
C PRO A 77 24.99 7.70 -6.45
N GLN A 78 25.44 7.42 -5.21
CA GLN A 78 25.01 6.28 -4.43
C GLN A 78 23.81 6.56 -3.51
N LEU A 79 23.63 7.82 -3.05
CA LEU A 79 22.66 8.14 -2.00
C LEU A 79 21.54 9.02 -2.54
N ALA A 80 20.31 8.53 -2.43
CA ALA A 80 19.13 9.30 -2.75
C ALA A 80 18.27 9.57 -1.51
N VAL A 81 17.61 10.71 -1.51
CA VAL A 81 16.60 11.14 -0.54
C VAL A 81 15.30 11.40 -1.30
N GLY A 82 14.19 10.88 -0.79
CA GLY A 82 12.93 10.99 -1.47
C GLY A 82 11.73 10.93 -0.54
N ALA A 83 10.58 10.73 -1.13
CA ALA A 83 9.32 10.53 -0.45
C ALA A 83 8.65 9.26 -0.95
N PHE A 84 7.87 8.65 -0.08
CA PHE A 84 7.07 7.47 -0.43
C PHE A 84 5.65 7.61 0.08
N ILE A 85 4.77 6.89 -0.58
CA ILE A 85 3.41 6.59 -0.13
C ILE A 85 3.10 5.14 -0.48
N SER A 86 2.47 4.43 0.45
CA SER A 86 2.10 3.05 0.24
C SER A 86 0.71 2.80 0.83
N TYR A 87 0.02 1.79 0.34
CA TYR A 87 -1.14 1.26 1.03
C TYR A 87 -1.16 -0.26 0.94
N HIS A 88 -1.75 -0.91 1.92
CA HIS A 88 -2.07 -2.32 1.87
C HIS A 88 -3.23 -2.66 2.81
N THR A 89 -3.86 -3.80 2.54
CA THR A 89 -4.96 -4.30 3.34
C THR A 89 -4.74 -5.78 3.61
N ASN A 90 -4.75 -6.18 4.88
CA ASN A 90 -4.76 -7.57 5.29
C ASN A 90 -6.14 -7.95 5.83
N ASN A 91 -6.54 -9.19 5.63
CA ASN A 91 -7.87 -9.68 5.99
C ASN A 91 -7.78 -11.01 6.73
N LYS A 92 -8.86 -11.32 7.47
CA LYS A 92 -9.10 -12.63 8.06
C LYS A 92 -10.59 -12.89 8.12
N TYR A 93 -11.00 -14.04 7.63
CA TYR A 93 -12.36 -14.52 7.80
C TYR A 93 -12.44 -15.42 9.04
N ILE A 94 -13.48 -15.23 9.86
CA ILE A 94 -13.78 -16.03 11.03
C ILE A 94 -15.18 -16.59 10.86
N ASP A 95 -15.28 -17.92 10.95
CA ASP A 95 -16.54 -18.63 10.86
C ASP A 95 -17.52 -18.18 11.95
N ARG A 96 -18.79 -18.45 11.70
CA ARG A 96 -19.89 -18.05 12.56
C ARG A 96 -19.68 -18.46 14.01
N GLN A 97 -19.62 -17.48 14.89
CA GLN A 97 -19.47 -17.64 16.33
C GLN A 97 -20.26 -16.59 17.11
N THR A 98 -20.53 -16.88 18.37
CA THR A 98 -21.20 -15.94 19.28
C THR A 98 -20.17 -15.09 20.00
N ILE A 99 -20.28 -13.76 19.85
CA ILE A 99 -19.37 -12.79 20.43
C ILE A 99 -20.12 -11.96 21.46
N PRO A 100 -19.63 -11.82 22.69
CA PRO A 100 -20.20 -10.90 23.65
C PRO A 100 -19.90 -9.46 23.20
N VAL A 101 -20.93 -8.62 23.08
CA VAL A 101 -20.81 -7.20 22.79
C VAL A 101 -20.69 -6.39 24.09
N ASN A 102 -21.45 -6.83 25.10
CA ASN A 102 -21.40 -6.31 26.45
C ASN A 102 -21.86 -7.41 27.46
N SER A 103 -21.94 -7.08 28.72
CA SER A 103 -22.33 -8.03 29.77
C SER A 103 -23.74 -8.66 29.62
N THR A 104 -24.60 -8.07 28.78
CA THR A 104 -26.02 -8.49 28.63
C THR A 104 -26.38 -8.82 27.18
N SER A 105 -25.51 -8.61 26.22
CA SER A 105 -25.77 -8.78 24.78
C SER A 105 -24.67 -9.54 24.09
N ALA A 106 -25.03 -10.46 23.20
CA ALA A 106 -24.12 -11.17 22.31
C ALA A 106 -24.66 -11.19 20.88
N ILE A 107 -23.76 -11.21 19.92
CA ILE A 107 -24.09 -11.32 18.49
C ILE A 107 -23.52 -12.63 17.96
N THR A 108 -24.36 -13.40 17.26
CA THR A 108 -23.94 -14.62 16.56
C THR A 108 -23.85 -14.31 15.07
N SER A 109 -22.64 -14.23 14.54
CA SER A 109 -22.36 -13.95 13.11
C SER A 109 -21.00 -14.51 12.72
N ASP A 110 -20.79 -14.68 11.42
CA ASP A 110 -19.47 -14.70 10.80
C ASP A 110 -18.86 -13.29 10.81
N GLN A 111 -17.54 -13.23 10.77
CA GLN A 111 -16.80 -11.98 10.82
C GLN A 111 -15.76 -11.92 9.70
N GLN A 112 -15.66 -10.76 9.08
CA GLN A 112 -14.54 -10.40 8.22
C GLN A 112 -13.71 -9.32 8.93
N HIS A 113 -12.55 -9.69 9.40
CA HIS A 113 -11.57 -8.75 9.94
C HIS A 113 -10.76 -8.14 8.80
N SER A 114 -10.44 -6.86 8.92
CA SER A 114 -9.61 -6.14 7.95
C SER A 114 -8.77 -5.09 8.66
N ILE A 115 -7.48 -5.02 8.28
CA ILE A 115 -6.57 -3.94 8.65
C ILE A 115 -6.14 -3.25 7.37
N PHE A 116 -6.57 -2.01 7.19
CA PHE A 116 -6.06 -1.10 6.18
C PHE A 116 -4.94 -0.26 6.77
N GLN A 117 -3.84 -0.09 6.02
CA GLN A 117 -2.71 0.73 6.40
C GLN A 117 -2.26 1.62 5.24
N LEU A 118 -2.01 2.90 5.53
CA LEU A 118 -1.54 3.92 4.58
C LEU A 118 -0.33 4.64 5.19
N PRO A 119 0.89 4.08 5.04
CA PRO A 119 2.11 4.76 5.43
C PRO A 119 2.59 5.72 4.34
N PHE A 120 3.19 6.85 4.77
CA PHE A 120 3.84 7.84 3.92
C PHE A 120 4.92 8.58 4.68
N GLY A 121 5.89 9.11 3.96
CA GLY A 121 6.99 9.84 4.60
C GLY A 121 8.21 10.01 3.71
N VAL A 122 9.38 9.93 4.33
CA VAL A 122 10.68 10.12 3.69
C VAL A 122 11.31 8.76 3.40
N ALA A 123 11.95 8.64 2.24
CA ALA A 123 12.74 7.49 1.82
C ALA A 123 14.21 7.86 1.70
N LEU A 124 15.08 7.01 2.21
CA LEU A 124 16.52 7.03 1.99
C LEU A 124 16.89 5.78 1.22
N ARG A 125 17.69 5.93 0.16
CA ARG A 125 18.12 4.81 -0.69
C ARG A 125 19.62 4.90 -0.96
N TYR A 126 20.33 3.80 -0.74
CA TYR A 126 21.73 3.65 -1.06
C TYR A 126 21.93 2.62 -2.18
N ASN A 127 22.30 3.07 -3.37
CA ASN A 127 22.61 2.23 -4.52
C ASN A 127 24.06 1.76 -4.47
N VAL A 128 24.25 0.45 -4.55
CA VAL A 128 25.59 -0.15 -4.54
C VAL A 128 26.31 0.05 -5.88
N LEU A 129 25.57 -0.06 -6.99
CA LEU A 129 26.09 0.04 -8.37
C LEU A 129 25.29 1.06 -9.20
N PRO A 130 25.45 2.37 -8.94
CA PRO A 130 24.57 3.40 -9.52
C PRO A 130 24.74 3.57 -11.04
N GLU A 131 25.87 3.16 -11.62
CA GLU A 131 26.14 3.31 -13.07
C GLU A 131 25.66 2.11 -13.90
N ASN A 132 25.40 0.96 -13.27
CA ASN A 132 25.03 -0.26 -13.96
C ASN A 132 23.55 -0.26 -14.38
N GLN A 133 23.20 -1.12 -15.34
CA GLN A 133 21.81 -1.38 -15.71
C GLN A 133 21.04 -2.09 -14.59
N VAL A 134 21.74 -2.95 -13.82
CA VAL A 134 21.18 -3.58 -12.61
C VAL A 134 21.74 -2.82 -11.41
N GLN A 135 20.87 -2.18 -10.66
CA GLN A 135 21.18 -1.33 -9.52
C GLN A 135 20.61 -1.92 -8.23
N PRO A 136 21.35 -2.80 -7.54
CA PRO A 136 20.97 -3.24 -6.20
C PRO A 136 21.09 -2.08 -5.22
N TYR A 137 20.15 -2.00 -4.29
CA TYR A 137 20.11 -0.96 -3.27
C TYR A 137 19.65 -1.47 -1.91
N ALA A 138 19.99 -0.72 -0.87
CA ALA A 138 19.39 -0.81 0.44
C ALA A 138 18.61 0.49 0.72
N GLY A 139 17.39 0.37 1.20
CA GLY A 139 16.48 1.49 1.48
C GLY A 139 16.01 1.50 2.93
N LEU A 140 15.67 2.69 3.39
CA LEU A 140 15.00 2.91 4.66
C LEU A 140 13.90 3.95 4.47
N GLN A 141 12.67 3.56 4.75
CA GLN A 141 11.50 4.43 4.71
C GLN A 141 11.04 4.71 6.14
N THR A 142 10.68 5.97 6.41
CA THR A 142 10.20 6.38 7.72
C THR A 142 9.18 7.52 7.61
N GLY A 143 8.20 7.54 8.51
CA GLY A 143 7.16 8.56 8.46
C GLY A 143 5.96 8.25 9.35
N ALA A 144 4.79 8.71 8.91
CA ALA A 144 3.52 8.46 9.57
C ALA A 144 2.78 7.29 8.91
N SER A 145 1.98 6.58 9.68
CA SER A 145 1.09 5.53 9.23
C SER A 145 -0.31 5.79 9.74
N TYR A 146 -1.27 5.95 8.82
CA TYR A 146 -2.68 5.88 9.15
C TYR A 146 -3.15 4.44 9.04
N SER A 147 -3.93 3.95 10.01
CA SER A 147 -4.55 2.63 9.92
C SER A 147 -6.02 2.64 10.32
N GLU A 148 -6.78 1.76 9.69
CA GLU A 148 -8.15 1.46 10.05
C GLU A 148 -8.26 -0.05 10.33
N MET A 149 -8.55 -0.41 11.58
CA MET A 149 -8.90 -1.75 12.02
C MET A 149 -10.41 -1.89 11.95
N SER A 150 -10.94 -2.88 11.27
CA SER A 150 -12.39 -3.05 11.10
C SER A 150 -12.82 -4.50 11.14
N THR A 151 -14.02 -4.72 11.68
CA THR A 151 -14.73 -6.01 11.67
C THR A 151 -16.09 -5.81 11.01
N TYR A 152 -16.36 -6.61 10.02
CA TYR A 152 -17.66 -6.68 9.36
C TYR A 152 -18.43 -7.90 9.89
N MET A 153 -19.65 -7.68 10.34
CA MET A 153 -20.57 -8.69 10.84
C MET A 153 -21.91 -8.49 10.14
N ASN A 154 -22.20 -9.30 9.10
CA ASN A 154 -23.38 -9.15 8.24
C ASN A 154 -23.48 -7.71 7.69
N VAL A 155 -24.42 -6.90 8.21
CA VAL A 155 -24.67 -5.51 7.78
C VAL A 155 -23.98 -4.47 8.69
N MET A 156 -23.34 -4.91 9.76
CA MET A 156 -22.69 -4.03 10.73
C MET A 156 -21.18 -3.95 10.46
N LYS A 157 -20.62 -2.74 10.54
CA LYS A 157 -19.18 -2.51 10.56
C LYS A 157 -18.82 -1.82 11.88
N VAL A 158 -17.91 -2.43 12.63
CA VAL A 158 -17.26 -1.80 13.78
C VAL A 158 -15.83 -1.53 13.39
N TYR A 159 -15.34 -0.32 13.64
CA TYR A 159 -13.99 0.08 13.23
C TYR A 159 -13.35 1.02 14.23
N ASP A 160 -12.02 1.03 14.23
CA ASP A 160 -11.18 1.99 14.94
C ASP A 160 -10.11 2.54 13.99
N ARG A 161 -9.79 3.82 14.12
CA ARG A 161 -8.84 4.54 13.27
C ARG A 161 -7.78 5.17 14.14
N ASN A 162 -6.54 5.02 13.72
CA ASN A 162 -5.43 5.54 14.51
C ASN A 162 -4.25 5.92 13.63
N TRP A 163 -3.37 6.72 14.22
CA TRP A 163 -2.11 7.13 13.63
C TRP A 163 -0.95 6.52 14.40
N GLY A 164 0.13 6.22 13.69
CA GLY A 164 1.34 5.68 14.26
C GLY A 164 2.59 6.19 13.53
N TYR A 165 3.73 5.90 14.10
CA TYR A 165 5.02 6.05 13.44
C TYR A 165 5.30 4.82 12.59
N TYR A 166 5.94 5.00 11.45
CA TYR A 166 6.27 3.94 10.49
C TYR A 166 7.76 3.92 10.20
N ILE A 167 8.33 2.73 10.16
CA ILE A 167 9.69 2.47 9.71
C ILE A 167 9.72 1.20 8.87
N SER A 168 10.43 1.23 7.74
CA SER A 168 10.53 0.08 6.84
C SER A 168 11.91 0.03 6.19
N PRO A 169 12.81 -0.85 6.65
CA PRO A 169 13.99 -1.25 5.89
C PRO A 169 13.60 -2.07 4.66
N GLU A 170 14.35 -1.91 3.58
CA GLU A 170 14.11 -2.54 2.29
C GLU A 170 15.43 -2.89 1.62
N ILE A 171 15.45 -4.01 0.92
CA ILE A 171 16.54 -4.39 -0.01
C ILE A 171 15.89 -4.69 -1.36
N GLY A 172 16.39 -4.04 -2.39
CA GLY A 172 15.82 -4.20 -3.72
C GLY A 172 16.82 -3.99 -4.84
N MET A 173 16.30 -4.04 -6.06
CA MET A 173 17.05 -3.74 -7.27
C MET A 173 16.17 -3.09 -8.32
N ASN A 174 16.72 -2.14 -9.05
CA ASN A 174 16.19 -1.65 -10.31
C ASN A 174 16.95 -2.32 -11.46
N MET A 175 16.23 -2.83 -12.46
CA MET A 175 16.78 -3.47 -13.65
C MET A 175 16.33 -2.67 -14.86
N TYR A 176 17.20 -1.80 -15.39
CA TYR A 176 16.90 -0.95 -16.54
C TYR A 176 17.16 -1.70 -17.86
N PHE A 177 16.24 -1.55 -18.82
CA PHE A 177 16.34 -2.20 -20.12
C PHE A 177 17.24 -1.44 -21.10
N THR A 178 17.46 -0.14 -20.84
CA THR A 178 18.30 0.72 -21.69
C THR A 178 19.43 1.33 -20.89
N SER A 179 20.53 1.65 -21.59
CA SER A 179 21.68 2.33 -20.98
C SER A 179 21.33 3.74 -20.48
N GLU A 180 20.28 4.35 -21.03
CA GLU A 180 19.77 5.66 -20.60
C GLU A 180 18.92 5.61 -19.33
N LYS A 181 18.63 4.39 -18.82
CA LYS A 181 17.90 4.14 -17.58
C LYS A 181 16.52 4.83 -17.49
N GLN A 182 15.82 4.92 -18.62
CA GLN A 182 14.52 5.59 -18.69
C GLN A 182 13.39 4.71 -18.17
N PHE A 183 13.54 3.38 -18.31
CA PHE A 183 12.49 2.42 -17.94
C PHE A 183 13.12 1.09 -17.54
N GLY A 184 12.61 0.51 -16.45
CA GLY A 184 13.09 -0.76 -15.93
C GLY A 184 12.08 -1.45 -15.03
N LEU A 185 12.46 -2.61 -14.54
CA LEU A 185 11.72 -3.34 -13.49
C LEU A 185 12.29 -2.99 -12.13
N HIS A 186 11.40 -2.88 -11.16
CA HIS A 186 11.73 -2.78 -9.75
C HIS A 186 11.32 -4.05 -9.01
N LEU A 187 12.22 -4.57 -8.18
CA LEU A 187 11.97 -5.69 -7.29
C LEU A 187 12.56 -5.39 -5.92
N ALA A 188 11.77 -5.57 -4.85
CA ALA A 188 12.26 -5.37 -3.50
C ALA A 188 11.59 -6.32 -2.50
N VAL A 189 12.32 -6.60 -1.41
CA VAL A 189 11.81 -7.25 -0.20
C VAL A 189 11.92 -6.24 0.92
N TYR A 190 10.86 -6.11 1.70
CA TYR A 190 10.81 -5.16 2.80
C TYR A 190 10.27 -5.80 4.08
N TYR A 191 10.66 -5.22 5.19
CA TYR A 191 10.02 -5.40 6.48
C TYR A 191 9.48 -4.06 6.92
N ASN A 192 8.31 -4.01 7.55
CA ASN A 192 7.82 -2.78 8.15
C ASN A 192 7.33 -2.98 9.59
N TYR A 193 7.50 -1.95 10.37
CA TYR A 193 6.95 -1.79 11.70
C TYR A 193 6.19 -0.47 11.80
N ALA A 194 4.99 -0.52 12.37
CA ALA A 194 4.21 0.67 12.69
C ALA A 194 3.69 0.62 14.12
N THR A 195 3.74 1.74 14.82
CA THR A 195 3.30 1.86 16.22
C THR A 195 1.79 2.04 16.38
N ASN A 196 1.02 1.83 15.31
CA ASN A 196 -0.43 1.96 15.33
C ASN A 196 -1.05 1.05 16.39
N LYS A 197 -1.98 1.59 17.19
CA LYS A 197 -2.72 0.86 18.22
C LYS A 197 -4.19 0.98 17.89
N GLY A 198 -4.91 -0.14 17.93
CA GLY A 198 -6.34 -0.17 17.64
C GLY A 198 -7.08 -1.13 18.56
N LYS A 199 -8.38 -0.84 18.77
CA LYS A 199 -9.26 -1.74 19.52
C LYS A 199 -10.62 -1.84 18.85
N VAL A 200 -11.00 -3.05 18.46
CA VAL A 200 -12.31 -3.35 17.89
C VAL A 200 -12.91 -4.53 18.63
N LEU A 201 -14.05 -4.32 19.27
CA LEU A 201 -14.71 -5.31 20.16
C LEU A 201 -13.74 -5.79 21.26
N SER A 202 -13.50 -7.10 21.33
CA SER A 202 -12.55 -7.73 22.26
C SER A 202 -11.12 -7.80 21.74
N TYR A 203 -10.88 -7.40 20.48
CA TYR A 203 -9.58 -7.46 19.85
C TYR A 203 -8.83 -6.14 20.01
N SER A 204 -7.55 -6.23 20.37
CA SER A 204 -6.63 -5.08 20.46
C SER A 204 -5.34 -5.37 19.72
N ILE A 205 -4.81 -4.35 19.04
CA ILE A 205 -3.53 -4.36 18.35
C ILE A 205 -2.61 -3.36 19.05
N ASP A 206 -1.37 -3.76 19.29
CA ASP A 206 -0.31 -2.89 19.80
C ASP A 206 0.93 -2.99 18.90
N GLY A 207 0.89 -2.25 17.79
CA GLY A 207 1.87 -2.28 16.73
C GLY A 207 1.50 -3.22 15.58
N LEU A 208 1.95 -2.89 14.38
CA LEU A 208 1.76 -3.65 13.15
C LEU A 208 3.12 -4.03 12.59
N ASN A 209 3.35 -5.33 12.41
CA ASN A 209 4.58 -5.89 11.86
C ASN A 209 4.26 -6.67 10.59
N ASN A 210 4.86 -6.30 9.48
CA ASN A 210 4.66 -6.99 8.21
C ASN A 210 5.99 -7.16 7.47
N TRP A 211 6.05 -8.16 6.64
CA TRP A 211 7.06 -8.31 5.60
C TRP A 211 6.37 -8.49 4.25
N GLY A 212 7.09 -8.23 3.18
CA GLY A 212 6.48 -8.38 1.87
C GLY A 212 7.45 -8.19 0.73
N VAL A 213 6.87 -8.25 -0.46
CA VAL A 213 7.57 -8.10 -1.73
C VAL A 213 6.92 -7.00 -2.53
N ARG A 214 7.72 -6.20 -3.21
CA ARG A 214 7.31 -5.19 -4.19
C ARG A 214 7.79 -5.61 -5.57
N LEU A 215 6.91 -5.49 -6.54
CA LEU A 215 7.20 -5.72 -7.95
C LEU A 215 6.58 -4.60 -8.76
N GLY A 216 7.37 -3.89 -9.54
CA GLY A 216 6.89 -2.73 -10.27
C GLY A 216 7.80 -2.23 -11.35
N ILE A 217 7.63 -0.95 -11.65
CA ILE A 217 8.30 -0.25 -12.73
C ILE A 217 9.20 0.84 -12.13
N ALA A 218 10.43 0.91 -12.63
CA ALA A 218 11.40 1.94 -12.31
C ALA A 218 11.57 2.90 -13.49
N PHE A 219 11.65 4.19 -13.17
CA PHE A 219 11.89 5.29 -14.11
C PHE A 219 13.09 6.12 -13.69
#